data_19454f69b520d4b97b85c37783c637e0
#
_entry.id   19454f69b520d4b97b85c37783c637e0
#
_cell.length_a   1.000
_cell.length_b   1.000
_cell.length_c   1.000
_cell.angle_alpha   90.00
_cell.angle_beta   90.00
_cell.angle_gamma   90.00
#
_symmetry.space_group_name_H-M   'P 1'
#
loop_
_entity.id
_entity.type
_entity.pdbx_description
1 polymer ?
#
loop_
_entity_poly.entity_id
_entity_poly.type
_entity_poly.pdbx_seq_one_letter_code
_entity_poly.pdbx_strand_id
1 'polypeptide(L)'
;MKNINKDDFIKRSTETLGEILDMLGKAPVISFKDFKKEKSALVIVDMINGFAREGALKSPRVEGVIPQIEQMSKACDEIEIKKIAFADCHTDESPEFGSYPVHCMAGTSEWEIVDELKAIGGYKLIPKNSTNGFIETEFQNWLLENEDIDTFVVTGDCTDICVQQFATTLKTWFNKQNKKSRIIVPVNAVQTYDLGMHNGDLMQVMALYNMTINGVEIVGGIE
;
A
#
# COMPACT_ATOMS: atom_id res chain seq x y z
N MET A 1 5.64 -29.11 -4.10
CA MET A 1 5.61 -29.18 -2.61
C MET A 1 5.84 -30.60 -2.04
N LYS A 2 6.25 -31.58 -2.87
CA LYS A 2 6.43 -33.00 -2.43
C LYS A 2 7.52 -33.25 -1.36
N ASN A 3 8.38 -32.25 -1.07
CA ASN A 3 9.53 -32.40 -0.16
C ASN A 3 9.37 -31.62 1.17
N ILE A 4 8.20 -31.08 1.47
CA ILE A 4 7.94 -30.37 2.73
C ILE A 4 7.17 -31.28 3.66
N ASN A 5 7.79 -31.67 4.81
CA ASN A 5 7.07 -32.31 5.87
C ASN A 5 6.14 -31.31 6.56
N LYS A 6 4.85 -31.60 6.61
CA LYS A 6 3.84 -30.68 7.10
C LYS A 6 4.04 -30.27 8.57
N ASP A 7 4.33 -31.25 9.44
CA ASP A 7 4.43 -30.98 10.86
C ASP A 7 5.67 -30.17 11.20
N ASP A 8 6.80 -30.51 10.58
CA ASP A 8 8.04 -29.74 10.70
C ASP A 8 7.89 -28.32 10.13
N PHE A 9 7.20 -28.19 9.00
CA PHE A 9 6.92 -26.89 8.39
C PHE A 9 6.09 -26.02 9.34
N ILE A 10 4.98 -26.55 9.88
CA ILE A 10 4.11 -25.79 10.79
C ILE A 10 4.88 -25.37 12.04
N LYS A 11 5.63 -26.29 12.66
CA LYS A 11 6.41 -25.99 13.86
C LYS A 11 7.41 -24.85 13.63
N ARG A 12 8.25 -24.98 12.59
CA ARG A 12 9.25 -23.95 12.25
C ARG A 12 8.62 -22.62 11.83
N SER A 13 7.49 -22.67 11.11
CA SER A 13 6.78 -21.46 10.72
C SER A 13 6.21 -20.71 11.91
N THR A 14 5.72 -21.43 12.94
CA THR A 14 5.22 -20.79 14.17
C THR A 14 6.33 -20.01 14.88
N GLU A 15 7.53 -20.61 15.01
CA GLU A 15 8.68 -19.94 15.60
C GLU A 15 9.08 -18.68 14.79
N THR A 16 9.24 -18.84 13.48
CA THR A 16 9.62 -17.75 12.57
C THR A 16 8.59 -16.60 12.55
N LEU A 17 7.29 -16.93 12.52
CA LEU A 17 6.23 -15.92 12.57
C LEU A 17 6.25 -15.14 13.88
N GLY A 18 6.53 -15.80 15.01
CA GLY A 18 6.73 -15.13 16.29
C GLY A 18 7.88 -14.11 16.25
N GLU A 19 9.02 -14.49 15.68
CA GLU A 19 10.17 -13.60 15.51
C GLU A 19 9.87 -12.40 14.60
N ILE A 20 9.13 -12.63 13.51
CA ILE A 20 8.71 -11.56 12.59
C ILE A 20 7.75 -10.59 13.30
N LEU A 21 6.77 -11.10 14.04
CA LEU A 21 5.85 -10.25 14.82
C LEU A 21 6.59 -9.39 15.85
N ASP A 22 7.56 -9.99 16.56
CA ASP A 22 8.40 -9.25 17.51
C ASP A 22 9.25 -8.17 16.84
N MET A 23 9.75 -8.43 15.64
CA MET A 23 10.48 -7.46 14.84
C MET A 23 9.57 -6.29 14.41
N LEU A 24 8.41 -6.59 13.86
CA LEU A 24 7.44 -5.59 13.40
C LEU A 24 6.88 -4.77 14.57
N GLY A 25 6.65 -5.41 15.74
CA GLY A 25 6.19 -4.73 16.95
C GLY A 25 7.21 -3.73 17.54
N LYS A 26 8.49 -3.82 17.12
CA LYS A 26 9.56 -2.88 17.49
C LYS A 26 9.82 -1.83 16.41
N ALA A 27 9.04 -1.79 15.34
CA ALA A 27 9.18 -0.80 14.28
C ALA A 27 9.03 0.62 14.85
N PRO A 28 9.95 1.54 14.55
CA PRO A 28 9.95 2.88 15.15
C PRO A 28 8.75 3.70 14.66
N VAL A 29 8.23 4.56 15.51
CA VAL A 29 7.38 5.67 15.08
C VAL A 29 8.30 6.83 14.66
N ILE A 30 8.03 7.42 13.50
CA ILE A 30 8.80 8.53 12.94
C ILE A 30 7.92 9.79 12.86
N SER A 31 8.52 10.95 12.61
CA SER A 31 7.78 12.22 12.60
C SER A 31 7.70 12.81 11.19
N PHE A 32 6.56 13.45 10.86
CA PHE A 32 6.45 14.27 9.65
C PHE A 32 7.49 15.37 9.54
N LYS A 33 8.04 15.84 10.68
CA LYS A 33 9.14 16.83 10.72
C LYS A 33 10.44 16.32 10.10
N ASP A 34 10.58 15.00 9.94
CA ASP A 34 11.77 14.37 9.33
C ASP A 34 11.70 14.39 7.80
N PHE A 35 10.57 14.80 7.22
CA PHE A 35 10.37 14.84 5.78
C PHE A 35 10.63 16.23 5.20
N LYS A 36 11.26 16.26 4.03
CA LYS A 36 11.46 17.47 3.23
C LYS A 36 10.42 17.52 2.13
N LYS A 37 9.65 18.58 2.02
CA LYS A 37 8.56 18.71 1.05
C LYS A 37 9.00 18.50 -0.40
N GLU A 38 10.18 19.01 -0.75
CA GLU A 38 10.74 18.90 -2.09
C GLU A 38 11.33 17.52 -2.41
N LYS A 39 11.45 16.65 -1.41
CA LYS A 39 12.02 15.29 -1.53
C LYS A 39 11.01 14.18 -1.24
N SER A 40 9.82 14.53 -0.78
CA SER A 40 8.88 13.55 -0.23
C SER A 40 7.54 13.56 -0.96
N ALA A 41 6.90 12.39 -1.03
CA ALA A 41 5.52 12.23 -1.48
C ALA A 41 4.77 11.22 -0.61
N LEU A 42 3.47 11.47 -0.41
CA LEU A 42 2.51 10.49 0.12
C LEU A 42 1.83 9.78 -1.05
N VAL A 43 1.84 8.46 -1.01
CA VAL A 43 1.14 7.59 -1.96
C VAL A 43 0.03 6.86 -1.23
N ILE A 44 -1.19 7.09 -1.65
CA ILE A 44 -2.40 6.46 -1.13
C ILE A 44 -2.85 5.42 -2.16
N VAL A 45 -2.82 4.14 -1.78
CA VAL A 45 -3.14 3.03 -2.66
C VAL A 45 -4.54 2.54 -2.35
N ASP A 46 -5.43 2.65 -3.32
CA ASP A 46 -6.75 2.02 -3.36
C ASP A 46 -7.68 2.29 -2.16
N MET A 47 -7.55 3.45 -1.52
CA MET A 47 -8.50 3.86 -0.48
C MET A 47 -9.82 4.32 -1.12
N ILE A 48 -10.52 3.36 -1.69
CA ILE A 48 -11.75 3.51 -2.48
C ILE A 48 -12.92 2.77 -1.85
N ASN A 49 -14.13 3.12 -2.27
CA ASN A 49 -15.35 2.52 -1.69
C ASN A 49 -15.40 1.01 -1.91
N GLY A 50 -14.93 0.49 -3.06
CA GLY A 50 -14.98 -0.91 -3.43
C GLY A 50 -14.18 -1.85 -2.52
N PHE A 51 -13.14 -1.34 -1.85
CA PHE A 51 -12.36 -2.09 -0.87
C PHE A 51 -12.70 -1.75 0.58
N ALA A 52 -13.18 -0.53 0.84
CA ALA A 52 -13.52 -0.12 2.19
C ALA A 52 -14.98 -0.43 2.58
N ARG A 53 -15.96 -0.15 1.71
CA ARG A 53 -17.38 -0.01 2.12
C ARG A 53 -18.39 -0.79 1.33
N GLU A 54 -18.18 -1.00 0.04
CA GLU A 54 -19.18 -1.61 -0.83
C GLU A 54 -18.54 -2.61 -1.81
N GLY A 55 -19.36 -3.33 -2.57
CA GLY A 55 -18.86 -4.28 -3.56
C GLY A 55 -18.39 -5.62 -2.98
N ALA A 56 -17.84 -6.44 -3.87
CA ALA A 56 -17.51 -7.83 -3.59
C ALA A 56 -16.26 -8.01 -2.73
N LEU A 57 -15.36 -7.02 -2.71
CA LEU A 57 -14.07 -7.07 -2.00
C LEU A 57 -14.01 -6.13 -0.80
N LYS A 58 -15.13 -5.55 -0.38
CA LYS A 58 -15.16 -4.68 0.80
C LYS A 58 -14.66 -5.37 2.06
N SER A 59 -13.90 -4.65 2.86
CA SER A 59 -13.33 -5.14 4.09
C SER A 59 -13.38 -4.11 5.22
N PRO A 60 -13.93 -4.46 6.40
CA PRO A 60 -13.90 -3.57 7.55
C PRO A 60 -12.47 -3.32 8.06
N ARG A 61 -11.54 -4.19 7.74
CA ARG A 61 -10.11 -4.00 8.04
C ARG A 61 -9.54 -2.83 7.25
N VAL A 62 -9.88 -2.75 5.96
CA VAL A 62 -9.49 -1.65 5.06
C VAL A 62 -10.17 -0.34 5.48
N GLU A 63 -11.47 -0.37 5.77
CA GLU A 63 -12.16 0.81 6.31
C GLU A 63 -11.52 1.33 7.59
N GLY A 64 -11.02 0.43 8.45
CA GLY A 64 -10.40 0.78 9.73
C GLY A 64 -9.14 1.63 9.65
N VAL A 65 -8.44 1.68 8.50
CA VAL A 65 -7.22 2.51 8.35
C VAL A 65 -7.50 3.91 7.76
N ILE A 66 -8.73 4.19 7.34
CA ILE A 66 -9.12 5.49 6.78
C ILE A 66 -8.75 6.65 7.72
N PRO A 67 -9.07 6.63 9.04
CA PRO A 67 -8.77 7.75 9.93
C PRO A 67 -7.27 8.06 10.02
N GLN A 68 -6.42 7.03 9.98
CA GLN A 68 -4.98 7.21 10.03
C GLN A 68 -4.45 7.85 8.74
N ILE A 69 -4.93 7.39 7.58
CA ILE A 69 -4.53 7.95 6.28
C ILE A 69 -5.06 9.38 6.11
N GLU A 70 -6.26 9.64 6.60
CA GLU A 70 -6.83 10.99 6.67
C GLU A 70 -5.93 11.96 7.45
N GLN A 71 -5.49 11.55 8.65
CA GLN A 71 -4.57 12.33 9.48
C GLN A 71 -3.25 12.60 8.75
N MET A 72 -2.66 11.57 8.12
CA MET A 72 -1.41 11.70 7.36
C MET A 72 -1.59 12.61 6.15
N SER A 73 -2.70 12.51 5.42
CA SER A 73 -3.00 13.37 4.28
C SER A 73 -3.10 14.85 4.68
N LYS A 74 -3.74 15.15 5.81
CA LYS A 74 -3.82 16.52 6.37
C LYS A 74 -2.43 17.04 6.78
N ALA A 75 -1.64 16.22 7.47
CA ALA A 75 -0.27 16.59 7.86
C ALA A 75 0.61 16.88 6.64
N CYS A 76 0.45 16.13 5.55
CA CYS A 76 1.14 16.40 4.28
C CYS A 76 0.76 17.77 3.69
N ASP A 77 -0.50 18.18 3.78
CA ASP A 77 -0.92 19.51 3.31
C ASP A 77 -0.30 20.64 4.14
N GLU A 78 -0.22 20.47 5.46
CA GLU A 78 0.39 21.46 6.35
C GLU A 78 1.87 21.75 6.04
N ILE A 79 2.59 20.74 5.53
CA ILE A 79 4.01 20.85 5.18
C ILE A 79 4.28 20.81 3.67
N GLU A 80 3.23 20.91 2.86
CA GLU A 80 3.26 20.97 1.40
C GLU A 80 3.93 19.74 0.73
N ILE A 81 3.79 18.54 1.31
CA ILE A 81 4.20 17.27 0.69
C ILE A 81 3.20 16.88 -0.42
N LYS A 82 3.72 16.55 -1.60
CA LYS A 82 2.90 16.09 -2.74
C LYS A 82 2.21 14.78 -2.42
N LYS A 83 0.96 14.66 -2.91
CA LYS A 83 0.13 13.47 -2.70
C LYS A 83 -0.29 12.84 -4.03
N ILE A 84 -0.29 11.51 -4.08
CA ILE A 84 -0.81 10.69 -5.19
C ILE A 84 -1.81 9.72 -4.60
N ALA A 85 -2.93 9.52 -5.28
CA ALA A 85 -3.89 8.48 -4.96
C ALA A 85 -4.07 7.56 -6.17
N PHE A 86 -3.83 6.28 -6.00
CA PHE A 86 -4.23 5.26 -6.95
C PHE A 86 -5.65 4.79 -6.63
N ALA A 87 -6.40 4.44 -7.65
CA ALA A 87 -7.73 3.86 -7.55
C ALA A 87 -7.90 2.75 -8.59
N ASP A 88 -8.19 1.53 -8.15
CA ASP A 88 -8.60 0.47 -9.07
C ASP A 88 -9.82 0.93 -9.85
N CYS A 89 -9.71 0.87 -11.18
CA CYS A 89 -10.75 1.32 -12.10
C CYS A 89 -10.73 0.41 -13.33
N HIS A 90 -11.48 -0.68 -13.24
CA HIS A 90 -11.47 -1.75 -14.23
C HIS A 90 -12.50 -1.53 -15.34
N THR A 91 -12.12 -1.98 -16.54
CA THR A 91 -13.08 -2.19 -17.63
C THR A 91 -13.69 -3.59 -17.50
N ASP A 92 -14.80 -3.84 -18.19
CA ASP A 92 -15.46 -5.15 -18.25
C ASP A 92 -14.60 -6.26 -18.88
N GLU A 93 -13.54 -5.88 -19.59
CA GLU A 93 -12.58 -6.79 -20.23
C GLU A 93 -11.37 -7.12 -19.32
N SER A 94 -11.34 -6.67 -18.06
CA SER A 94 -10.17 -6.86 -17.17
C SER A 94 -9.86 -8.33 -16.95
N PRO A 95 -8.65 -8.82 -17.28
CA PRO A 95 -8.25 -10.20 -17.02
C PRO A 95 -8.18 -10.52 -15.52
N GLU A 96 -8.11 -9.52 -14.64
CA GLU A 96 -8.08 -9.72 -13.17
C GLU A 96 -9.35 -10.39 -12.65
N PHE A 97 -10.48 -10.26 -13.34
CA PHE A 97 -11.72 -10.96 -12.99
C PHE A 97 -11.66 -12.49 -13.14
N GLY A 98 -10.58 -13.03 -13.71
CA GLY A 98 -10.24 -14.44 -13.63
C GLY A 98 -9.65 -14.88 -12.29
N SER A 99 -9.14 -13.93 -11.49
CA SER A 99 -8.51 -14.18 -10.17
C SER A 99 -9.33 -13.62 -9.01
N TYR A 100 -10.06 -12.55 -9.26
CA TYR A 100 -10.91 -11.85 -8.28
C TYR A 100 -12.36 -11.77 -8.79
N PRO A 101 -13.36 -11.66 -7.91
CA PRO A 101 -14.70 -11.29 -8.33
C PRO A 101 -14.70 -9.92 -9.03
N VAL A 102 -15.71 -9.65 -9.85
CA VAL A 102 -15.89 -8.31 -10.47
C VAL A 102 -15.94 -7.25 -9.39
N HIS A 103 -15.12 -6.21 -9.51
CA HIS A 103 -14.96 -5.14 -8.53
C HIS A 103 -14.50 -3.85 -9.19
N CYS A 104 -14.70 -2.73 -8.54
CA CYS A 104 -14.16 -1.40 -8.90
C CYS A 104 -14.32 -1.05 -10.37
N MET A 105 -15.50 -1.32 -10.93
CA MET A 105 -15.80 -1.05 -12.33
C MET A 105 -15.84 0.46 -12.60
N ALA A 106 -15.25 0.86 -13.72
CA ALA A 106 -15.31 2.24 -14.20
C ALA A 106 -16.77 2.73 -14.30
N GLY A 107 -17.03 3.93 -13.79
CA GLY A 107 -18.37 4.52 -13.78
C GLY A 107 -19.29 4.06 -12.66
N THR A 108 -18.81 3.25 -11.72
CA THR A 108 -19.53 2.90 -10.48
C THR A 108 -18.98 3.69 -9.29
N SER A 109 -19.66 3.66 -8.14
CA SER A 109 -19.14 4.26 -6.90
C SER A 109 -17.94 3.50 -6.32
N GLU A 110 -17.78 2.23 -6.66
CA GLU A 110 -16.73 1.38 -6.10
C GLU A 110 -15.31 1.92 -6.35
N TRP A 111 -15.03 2.48 -7.54
CA TRP A 111 -13.70 3.03 -7.84
C TRP A 111 -13.44 4.44 -7.29
N GLU A 112 -14.45 5.07 -6.69
CA GLU A 112 -14.31 6.40 -6.12
C GLU A 112 -13.55 6.37 -4.79
N ILE A 113 -12.62 7.32 -4.62
CA ILE A 113 -11.92 7.53 -3.34
C ILE A 113 -12.94 7.75 -2.22
N VAL A 114 -12.68 7.21 -1.04
CA VAL A 114 -13.54 7.38 0.13
C VAL A 114 -13.75 8.86 0.49
N ASP A 115 -14.94 9.21 0.98
CA ASP A 115 -15.37 10.60 1.14
C ASP A 115 -14.44 11.43 2.04
N GLU A 116 -13.85 10.86 3.08
CA GLU A 116 -12.91 11.52 3.99
C GLU A 116 -11.67 12.03 3.25
N LEU A 117 -11.10 11.21 2.40
CA LEU A 117 -9.92 11.58 1.61
C LEU A 117 -10.29 12.50 0.44
N LYS A 118 -11.49 12.28 -0.13
CA LYS A 118 -12.04 13.16 -1.18
C LYS A 118 -12.27 14.58 -0.65
N ALA A 119 -12.75 14.72 0.59
CA ALA A 119 -12.97 16.02 1.24
C ALA A 119 -11.67 16.79 1.50
N ILE A 120 -10.55 16.10 1.77
CA ILE A 120 -9.24 16.73 1.91
C ILE A 120 -8.70 17.11 0.53
N GLY A 121 -8.75 16.21 -0.43
CA GLY A 121 -8.25 16.42 -1.78
C GLY A 121 -6.74 16.64 -1.84
N GLY A 122 -6.29 17.47 -2.81
CA GLY A 122 -4.89 17.85 -2.96
C GLY A 122 -3.96 16.75 -3.48
N TYR A 123 -4.49 15.60 -3.87
CA TYR A 123 -3.75 14.49 -4.48
C TYR A 123 -3.93 14.46 -6.00
N LYS A 124 -2.93 13.95 -6.70
CA LYS A 124 -3.08 13.53 -8.08
C LYS A 124 -3.73 12.15 -8.10
N LEU A 125 -4.97 12.04 -8.60
CA LEU A 125 -5.65 10.77 -8.80
C LEU A 125 -5.11 10.07 -10.06
N ILE A 126 -4.75 8.81 -9.93
CA ILE A 126 -4.29 7.95 -11.03
C ILE A 126 -5.13 6.67 -11.02
N PRO A 127 -6.10 6.55 -11.93
CA PRO A 127 -6.80 5.29 -12.13
C PRO A 127 -5.82 4.20 -12.58
N LYS A 128 -5.96 2.98 -12.04
CA LYS A 128 -5.16 1.83 -12.45
C LYS A 128 -6.04 0.65 -12.83
N ASN A 129 -5.63 -0.09 -13.84
CA ASN A 129 -6.33 -1.29 -14.30
C ASN A 129 -5.52 -2.57 -14.01
N SER A 130 -4.70 -2.52 -12.97
CA SER A 130 -3.93 -3.66 -12.48
C SER A 130 -3.53 -3.47 -11.02
N THR A 131 -3.12 -4.56 -10.35
CA THR A 131 -2.66 -4.54 -8.95
C THR A 131 -1.39 -3.71 -8.72
N ASN A 132 -0.70 -3.22 -9.75
CA ASN A 132 0.56 -2.49 -9.57
C ASN A 132 0.53 -1.07 -10.17
N GLY A 133 0.15 -0.09 -9.38
CA GLY A 133 0.12 1.33 -9.79
C GLY A 133 1.45 1.89 -10.32
N PHE A 134 2.60 1.23 -10.05
CA PHE A 134 3.88 1.66 -10.58
C PHE A 134 3.94 1.61 -12.11
N ILE A 135 3.24 0.67 -12.74
CA ILE A 135 3.28 0.49 -14.21
C ILE A 135 2.37 1.46 -14.97
N GLU A 136 1.53 2.24 -14.26
CA GLU A 136 0.69 3.24 -14.90
C GLU A 136 1.54 4.35 -15.52
N THR A 137 1.28 4.66 -16.78
CA THR A 137 2.03 5.68 -17.54
C THR A 137 1.98 7.06 -16.87
N GLU A 138 0.84 7.41 -16.25
CA GLU A 138 0.69 8.66 -15.52
C GLU A 138 1.62 8.77 -14.32
N PHE A 139 1.83 7.67 -13.60
CA PHE A 139 2.79 7.63 -12.50
C PHE A 139 4.23 7.72 -13.00
N GLN A 140 4.56 7.01 -14.09
CA GLN A 140 5.89 7.08 -14.70
C GLN A 140 6.22 8.52 -15.13
N ASN A 141 5.30 9.20 -15.77
CA ASN A 141 5.45 10.60 -16.15
C ASN A 141 5.62 11.50 -14.92
N TRP A 142 4.79 11.27 -13.88
CA TRP A 142 4.90 12.02 -12.63
C TRP A 142 6.27 11.86 -11.97
N LEU A 143 6.86 10.66 -11.97
CA LEU A 143 8.22 10.42 -11.47
C LEU A 143 9.27 11.22 -12.25
N LEU A 144 9.14 11.31 -13.58
CA LEU A 144 10.05 12.09 -14.43
C LEU A 144 9.91 13.60 -14.19
N GLU A 145 8.69 14.09 -13.94
CA GLU A 145 8.43 15.49 -13.62
C GLU A 145 8.87 15.87 -12.20
N ASN A 146 9.13 14.88 -11.33
CA ASN A 146 9.47 15.05 -9.92
C ASN A 146 10.75 14.27 -9.54
N GLU A 147 11.79 14.38 -10.37
CA GLU A 147 13.05 13.62 -10.22
C GLU A 147 13.78 13.86 -8.87
N ASP A 148 13.47 14.95 -8.21
CA ASP A 148 14.01 15.30 -6.91
C ASP A 148 13.40 14.52 -5.75
N ILE A 149 12.22 13.91 -5.94
CA ILE A 149 11.56 13.10 -4.91
C ILE A 149 12.20 11.73 -4.83
N ASP A 150 12.72 11.40 -3.65
CA ASP A 150 13.39 10.14 -3.35
C ASP A 150 12.82 9.43 -2.10
N THR A 151 11.87 10.06 -1.42
CA THR A 151 11.23 9.58 -0.20
C THR A 151 9.73 9.45 -0.41
N PHE A 152 9.20 8.25 -0.27
CA PHE A 152 7.80 7.94 -0.50
C PHE A 152 7.21 7.25 0.73
N VAL A 153 6.13 7.80 1.26
CA VAL A 153 5.28 7.15 2.26
C VAL A 153 4.14 6.47 1.52
N VAL A 154 4.04 5.14 1.63
CA VAL A 154 3.04 4.34 0.92
C VAL A 154 2.03 3.81 1.92
N THR A 155 0.76 4.11 1.72
CA THR A 155 -0.38 3.78 2.58
C THR A 155 -1.50 3.15 1.77
N GLY A 156 -2.48 2.54 2.44
CA GLY A 156 -3.69 2.01 1.78
C GLY A 156 -3.78 0.49 1.78
N ASP A 157 -4.33 -0.08 0.72
CA ASP A 157 -4.61 -1.52 0.59
C ASP A 157 -4.39 -2.09 -0.83
N CYS A 158 -4.35 -3.40 -1.02
CA CYS A 158 -4.11 -4.37 0.04
C CYS A 158 -2.60 -4.47 0.32
N THR A 159 -2.22 -4.59 1.59
CA THR A 159 -0.80 -4.60 2.01
C THR A 159 0.03 -5.62 1.24
N ASP A 160 -0.51 -6.82 1.02
CA ASP A 160 0.16 -7.96 0.38
C ASP A 160 -0.01 -8.02 -1.15
N ILE A 161 -0.79 -7.12 -1.72
CA ILE A 161 -1.07 -7.06 -3.17
C ILE A 161 -0.59 -5.71 -3.73
N CYS A 162 -1.46 -4.72 -3.79
CA CYS A 162 -1.20 -3.45 -4.47
C CYS A 162 -0.10 -2.64 -3.77
N VAL A 163 -0.14 -2.53 -2.44
CA VAL A 163 0.87 -1.81 -1.64
C VAL A 163 2.24 -2.47 -1.78
N GLN A 164 2.33 -3.80 -1.57
CA GLN A 164 3.60 -4.52 -1.68
C GLN A 164 4.18 -4.46 -3.08
N GLN A 165 3.36 -4.67 -4.12
CA GLN A 165 3.82 -4.61 -5.50
C GLN A 165 4.34 -3.21 -5.84
N PHE A 166 3.60 -2.17 -5.51
CA PHE A 166 4.01 -0.79 -5.75
C PHE A 166 5.31 -0.46 -5.01
N ALA A 167 5.35 -0.67 -3.68
CA ALA A 167 6.49 -0.30 -2.85
C ALA A 167 7.78 -1.02 -3.26
N THR A 168 7.72 -2.33 -3.52
CA THR A 168 8.88 -3.11 -3.94
C THR A 168 9.32 -2.77 -5.36
N THR A 169 8.40 -2.52 -6.29
CA THR A 169 8.74 -2.11 -7.65
C THR A 169 9.40 -0.74 -7.65
N LEU A 170 8.85 0.23 -6.92
CA LEU A 170 9.43 1.57 -6.78
C LEU A 170 10.85 1.49 -6.18
N LYS A 171 11.04 0.69 -5.11
CA LYS A 171 12.36 0.47 -4.50
C LYS A 171 13.36 -0.10 -5.49
N THR A 172 12.98 -1.13 -6.23
CA THR A 172 13.86 -1.76 -7.21
C THR A 172 14.14 -0.87 -8.43
N TRP A 173 13.19 -0.01 -8.79
CA TRP A 173 13.38 1.00 -9.84
C TRP A 173 14.49 2.01 -9.47
N PHE A 174 14.51 2.52 -8.24
CA PHE A 174 15.60 3.36 -7.74
C PHE A 174 16.93 2.61 -7.67
N ASN A 175 16.91 1.37 -7.15
CA ASN A 175 18.10 0.52 -7.07
C ASN A 175 18.74 0.29 -8.44
N LYS A 176 17.92 0.02 -9.48
CA LYS A 176 18.38 -0.14 -10.86
C LYS A 176 19.17 1.07 -11.38
N GLN A 177 18.81 2.26 -10.91
CA GLN A 177 19.47 3.52 -11.30
C GLN A 177 20.63 3.92 -10.39
N ASN A 178 20.98 3.11 -9.40
CA ASN A 178 21.95 3.43 -8.34
C ASN A 178 21.60 4.72 -7.56
N LYS A 179 20.31 5.06 -7.50
CA LYS A 179 19.79 6.20 -6.72
C LYS A 179 19.35 5.73 -5.33
N LYS A 180 19.76 6.48 -4.29
CA LYS A 180 19.24 6.26 -2.93
C LYS A 180 17.76 6.66 -2.88
N SER A 181 16.97 5.88 -2.14
CA SER A 181 15.58 6.19 -1.89
C SER A 181 15.12 5.64 -0.55
N ARG A 182 14.13 6.30 0.05
CA ARG A 182 13.37 5.81 1.20
C ARG A 182 11.95 5.49 0.71
N ILE A 183 11.59 4.22 0.75
CA ILE A 183 10.21 3.78 0.53
C ILE A 183 9.72 3.29 1.89
N ILE A 184 8.77 3.99 2.47
CA ILE A 184 8.33 3.85 3.87
C ILE A 184 6.89 3.35 3.87
N VAL A 185 6.62 2.29 4.63
CA VAL A 185 5.27 1.76 4.84
C VAL A 185 4.95 1.78 6.33
N PRO A 186 4.02 2.64 6.78
CA PRO A 186 3.57 2.67 8.16
C PRO A 186 2.59 1.53 8.43
N VAL A 187 2.88 0.68 9.41
CA VAL A 187 2.06 -0.50 9.76
C VAL A 187 0.61 -0.13 10.07
N ASN A 188 0.40 1.03 10.73
CA ASN A 188 -0.92 1.51 11.13
C ASN A 188 -1.73 2.18 10.00
N ALA A 189 -1.15 2.31 8.80
CA ALA A 189 -1.80 2.96 7.65
C ALA A 189 -1.88 2.05 6.42
N VAL A 190 -1.67 0.75 6.58
CA VAL A 190 -1.87 -0.25 5.55
C VAL A 190 -2.66 -1.43 6.10
N GLN A 191 -3.50 -2.05 5.26
CA GLN A 191 -4.30 -3.20 5.68
C GLN A 191 -4.65 -4.09 4.49
N THR A 192 -5.07 -5.33 4.79
CA THR A 192 -5.60 -6.28 3.81
C THR A 192 -6.87 -6.94 4.32
N TYR A 193 -7.54 -7.71 3.47
CA TYR A 193 -8.83 -8.35 3.75
C TYR A 193 -8.69 -9.75 4.37
N ASP A 194 -9.79 -10.28 4.89
CA ASP A 194 -9.96 -11.69 5.26
C ASP A 194 -10.97 -12.36 4.31
N LEU A 195 -10.58 -13.44 3.64
CA LEU A 195 -11.48 -14.21 2.80
C LEU A 195 -11.00 -15.66 2.62
N GLY A 196 -11.74 -16.62 3.10
CA GLY A 196 -11.42 -18.03 2.94
C GLY A 196 -10.05 -18.42 3.49
N MET A 197 -9.11 -18.84 2.63
CA MET A 197 -7.74 -19.16 3.04
C MET A 197 -6.83 -17.92 3.14
N HIS A 198 -7.28 -16.77 2.70
CA HIS A 198 -6.57 -15.51 2.84
C HIS A 198 -6.80 -14.96 4.25
N ASN A 199 -5.95 -15.38 5.18
CA ASN A 199 -5.94 -14.87 6.55
C ASN A 199 -5.25 -13.51 6.57
N GLY A 200 -5.99 -12.44 6.83
CA GLY A 200 -5.51 -11.06 6.74
C GLY A 200 -4.32 -10.78 7.66
N ASP A 201 -4.30 -11.33 8.89
CA ASP A 201 -3.17 -11.11 9.80
C ASP A 201 -1.90 -11.81 9.30
N LEU A 202 -2.02 -13.04 8.79
CA LEU A 202 -0.90 -13.76 8.23
C LEU A 202 -0.34 -13.05 6.99
N MET A 203 -1.23 -12.64 6.07
CA MET A 203 -0.84 -11.96 4.83
C MET A 203 -0.21 -10.59 5.13
N GLN A 204 -0.78 -9.84 6.06
CA GLN A 204 -0.24 -8.57 6.55
C GLN A 204 1.20 -8.73 7.05
N VAL A 205 1.43 -9.67 7.97
CA VAL A 205 2.74 -9.93 8.58
C VAL A 205 3.76 -10.36 7.53
N MET A 206 3.39 -11.28 6.65
CA MET A 206 4.27 -11.79 5.59
C MET A 206 4.60 -10.73 4.55
N ALA A 207 3.64 -9.88 4.19
CA ALA A 207 3.85 -8.77 3.25
C ALA A 207 4.82 -7.73 3.82
N LEU A 208 4.61 -7.29 5.06
CA LEU A 208 5.49 -6.34 5.73
C LEU A 208 6.92 -6.90 5.86
N TYR A 209 7.06 -8.18 6.24
CA TYR A 209 8.37 -8.83 6.27
C TYR A 209 9.01 -8.92 4.88
N ASN A 210 8.24 -9.30 3.86
CA ASN A 210 8.72 -9.37 2.48
C ASN A 210 9.21 -8.00 1.99
N MET A 211 8.46 -6.94 2.26
CA MET A 211 8.87 -5.57 1.95
C MET A 211 10.17 -5.19 2.68
N THR A 212 10.31 -5.54 3.96
CA THR A 212 11.54 -5.29 4.75
C THR A 212 12.77 -5.90 4.09
N ILE A 213 12.73 -7.18 3.73
CA ILE A 213 13.90 -7.87 3.11
C ILE A 213 14.19 -7.36 1.69
N ASN A 214 13.25 -6.68 1.05
CA ASN A 214 13.43 -5.99 -0.24
C ASN A 214 13.87 -4.52 -0.11
N GLY A 215 14.17 -4.07 1.12
CA GLY A 215 14.72 -2.74 1.39
C GLY A 215 13.68 -1.63 1.49
N VAL A 216 12.41 -1.98 1.69
CA VAL A 216 11.36 -1.03 2.10
C VAL A 216 11.47 -0.83 3.61
N GLU A 217 11.34 0.41 4.06
CA GLU A 217 11.40 0.81 5.45
C GLU A 217 10.02 0.64 6.11
N ILE A 218 9.89 -0.31 7.04
CA ILE A 218 8.66 -0.52 7.80
C ILE A 218 8.75 0.27 9.10
N VAL A 219 7.75 1.11 9.36
CA VAL A 219 7.64 1.92 10.58
C VAL A 219 6.32 1.65 11.29
N GLY A 220 6.29 1.80 12.61
CA GLY A 220 5.07 1.58 13.41
C GLY A 220 3.96 2.58 13.09
N GLY A 221 4.34 3.80 12.75
CA GLY A 221 3.46 4.92 12.37
C GLY A 221 4.25 6.18 12.08
N ILE A 222 3.54 7.24 11.65
CA ILE A 222 4.10 8.57 11.43
C ILE A 222 3.24 9.60 12.17
N GLU A 223 3.85 10.46 12.99
CA GLU A 223 3.21 11.49 13.85
C GLU A 223 3.66 12.91 13.47
#